data_4b7bc7c5bc8e9dad0d5f7769be7b2ac5
#
_entry.id   4b7bc7c5bc8e9dad0d5f7769be7b2ac5
#
_cell.length_a   1.000
_cell.length_b   1.000
_cell.length_c   1.000
_cell.angle_alpha   90.00
_cell.angle_beta   90.00
_cell.angle_gamma   90.00
#
_symmetry.space_group_name_H-M   'P 1'
#
loop_
_entity.id
_entity.type
_entity.pdbx_description
1 polymer ?
#
loop_
_entity_poly.entity_id
_entity_poly.type
_entity_poly.pdbx_seq_one_letter_code
_entity_poly.pdbx_strand_id
1 'polypeptide(L)'
;NPIYLPAPHQVATALVTAFTTPPAQADAPWFHQSLWHSIKIVFSAFFIASLVGIPLGILCGFSNKISQLTEPFVEFFRYLPAPAFGALAVAILGINDAPKIAIIVIGTLFQQILIIANTTRMVDRGLIEAGYTLGTHKAKSLFHVVIPAALPDIYRDLRVLLGWAWTYLIVSELIGTTTGITW
;
A
#
# COMPACT_ATOMS: atom_id res chain seq x y z
N ASN A 1 16.16 31.29 7.41
CA ASN A 1 16.39 31.14 5.97
C ASN A 1 15.08 30.58 5.37
N PRO A 2 14.35 31.33 4.54
CA PRO A 2 13.03 30.95 4.02
C PRO A 2 13.05 29.67 3.16
N ILE A 3 14.22 29.22 2.73
CA ILE A 3 14.39 27.97 1.94
C ILE A 3 14.16 26.72 2.81
N TYR A 4 14.51 26.78 4.10
CA TYR A 4 14.43 25.61 5.00
C TYR A 4 13.20 25.61 5.90
N LEU A 5 12.64 26.80 6.17
CA LEU A 5 11.46 26.96 7.03
C LEU A 5 10.56 28.07 6.45
N PRO A 6 9.73 27.72 5.44
CA PRO A 6 8.77 28.68 4.89
C PRO A 6 7.69 29.00 5.92
N ALA A 7 7.28 30.25 5.98
CA ALA A 7 6.16 30.65 6.83
C ALA A 7 4.83 30.04 6.32
N PRO A 8 3.84 29.75 7.18
CA PRO A 8 2.59 29.11 6.78
C PRO A 8 1.85 29.82 5.63
N HIS A 9 1.89 31.15 5.59
CA HIS A 9 1.29 31.92 4.49
C HIS A 9 2.04 31.73 3.17
N GLN A 10 3.37 31.51 3.19
CA GLN A 10 4.15 31.22 1.98
C GLN A 10 3.82 29.85 1.41
N VAL A 11 3.57 28.87 2.28
CA VAL A 11 3.10 27.54 1.86
C VAL A 11 1.70 27.64 1.23
N ALA A 12 0.79 28.40 1.84
CA ALA A 12 -0.55 28.60 1.30
C ALA A 12 -0.52 29.33 -0.06
N THR A 13 0.28 30.39 -0.20
CA THR A 13 0.43 31.10 -1.49
C THR A 13 1.09 30.22 -2.55
N ALA A 14 2.11 29.43 -2.19
CA ALA A 14 2.75 28.50 -3.11
C ALA A 14 1.76 27.41 -3.61
N LEU A 15 0.89 26.91 -2.72
CA LEU A 15 -0.15 25.97 -3.09
C LEU A 15 -1.13 26.57 -4.10
N VAL A 16 -1.62 27.79 -3.84
CA VAL A 16 -2.54 28.49 -4.78
C VAL A 16 -1.86 28.74 -6.12
N THR A 17 -0.61 29.19 -6.12
CA THR A 17 0.15 29.44 -7.36
C THR A 17 0.40 28.15 -8.13
N ALA A 18 0.64 27.01 -7.47
CA ALA A 18 0.83 25.72 -8.14
C ALA A 18 -0.41 25.27 -8.95
N PHE A 19 -1.61 25.64 -8.50
CA PHE A 19 -2.85 25.33 -9.22
C PHE A 19 -3.22 26.37 -10.29
N THR A 20 -2.80 27.64 -10.13
CA THR A 20 -3.27 28.75 -10.95
C THR A 20 -2.25 29.23 -11.97
N THR A 21 -0.96 28.99 -11.74
CA THR A 21 0.12 29.46 -12.60
C THR A 21 0.66 28.32 -13.46
N PRO A 22 0.87 28.55 -14.77
CA PRO A 22 1.49 27.56 -15.62
C PRO A 22 2.91 27.23 -15.12
N PRO A 23 3.38 26.00 -15.31
CA PRO A 23 4.72 25.60 -14.90
C PRO A 23 5.79 26.45 -15.55
N ALA A 24 6.87 26.72 -14.85
CA ALA A 24 7.97 27.57 -15.32
C ALA A 24 8.70 26.98 -16.55
N GLN A 25 8.64 25.64 -16.71
CA GLN A 25 9.16 24.94 -17.90
C GLN A 25 7.99 24.64 -18.84
N ALA A 26 8.14 25.01 -20.13
CA ALA A 26 7.08 24.86 -21.13
C ALA A 26 6.58 23.42 -21.32
N ASP A 27 7.43 22.42 -21.08
CA ASP A 27 7.12 21.00 -21.24
C ASP A 27 6.71 20.31 -19.91
N ALA A 28 6.72 21.03 -18.79
CA ALA A 28 6.34 20.43 -17.50
C ALA A 28 4.82 20.29 -17.39
N PRO A 29 4.31 19.18 -16.84
CA PRO A 29 2.88 18.99 -16.65
C PRO A 29 2.36 19.96 -15.59
N TRP A 30 1.09 20.35 -15.72
CA TRP A 30 0.42 21.13 -14.69
C TRP A 30 0.34 20.36 -13.37
N PHE A 31 0.36 21.08 -12.25
CA PHE A 31 0.31 20.45 -10.92
C PHE A 31 -0.87 19.46 -10.76
N HIS A 32 -2.05 19.79 -11.25
CA HIS A 32 -3.21 18.89 -11.20
C HIS A 32 -3.03 17.63 -12.07
N GLN A 33 -2.26 17.69 -13.16
CA GLN A 33 -1.95 16.51 -13.98
C GLN A 33 -0.94 15.62 -13.27
N SER A 34 0.09 16.21 -12.66
CA SER A 34 1.07 15.49 -11.84
C SER A 34 0.40 14.82 -10.63
N LEU A 35 -0.50 15.54 -9.96
CA LEU A 35 -1.29 15.00 -8.85
C LEU A 35 -2.13 13.78 -9.29
N TRP A 36 -2.85 13.92 -10.40
CA TRP A 36 -3.66 12.83 -10.94
C TRP A 36 -2.81 11.62 -11.36
N HIS A 37 -1.63 11.87 -11.91
CA HIS A 37 -0.67 10.83 -12.26
C HIS A 37 -0.19 10.06 -11.02
N SER A 38 0.22 10.76 -9.98
CA SER A 38 0.63 10.15 -8.70
C SER A 38 -0.50 9.37 -8.02
N ILE A 39 -1.74 9.87 -8.06
CA ILE A 39 -2.93 9.15 -7.59
C ILE A 39 -3.06 7.80 -8.31
N LYS A 40 -2.96 7.79 -9.64
CA LYS A 40 -3.03 6.55 -10.42
C LYS A 40 -1.95 5.55 -10.04
N ILE A 41 -0.71 6.01 -9.83
CA ILE A 41 0.41 5.15 -9.43
C ILE A 41 0.12 4.51 -8.07
N VAL A 42 -0.29 5.29 -7.07
CA VAL A 42 -0.58 4.76 -5.72
C VAL A 42 -1.71 3.73 -5.77
N PHE A 43 -2.82 4.09 -6.41
CA PHE A 43 -3.98 3.19 -6.46
C PHE A 43 -3.70 1.92 -7.27
N SER A 44 -2.97 2.00 -8.39
CA SER A 44 -2.58 0.82 -9.16
C SER A 44 -1.65 -0.10 -8.37
N ALA A 45 -0.63 0.47 -7.71
CA ALA A 45 0.30 -0.29 -6.88
C ALA A 45 -0.42 -0.93 -5.68
N PHE A 46 -1.26 -0.16 -4.98
CA PHE A 46 -2.04 -0.65 -3.86
C PHE A 46 -3.02 -1.75 -4.27
N PHE A 47 -3.66 -1.63 -5.43
CA PHE A 47 -4.54 -2.66 -5.97
C PHE A 47 -3.78 -3.95 -6.27
N ILE A 48 -2.60 -3.87 -6.91
CA ILE A 48 -1.74 -5.03 -7.19
C ILE A 48 -1.31 -5.70 -5.88
N ALA A 49 -0.86 -4.93 -4.89
CA ALA A 49 -0.51 -5.45 -3.57
C ALA A 49 -1.70 -6.12 -2.88
N SER A 50 -2.90 -5.52 -2.96
CA SER A 50 -4.12 -6.05 -2.35
C SER A 50 -4.61 -7.33 -3.00
N LEU A 51 -4.44 -7.48 -4.31
CA LEU A 51 -4.83 -8.68 -5.03
C LEU A 51 -4.12 -9.95 -4.53
N VAL A 52 -2.90 -9.80 -4.04
CA VAL A 52 -2.10 -10.89 -3.46
C VAL A 52 -2.16 -10.85 -1.93
N GLY A 53 -2.02 -9.67 -1.34
CA GLY A 53 -1.90 -9.46 0.09
C GLY A 53 -3.14 -9.86 0.88
N ILE A 54 -4.33 -9.52 0.36
CA ILE A 54 -5.60 -9.85 1.06
C ILE A 54 -5.83 -11.37 1.10
N PRO A 55 -5.83 -12.09 -0.04
CA PRO A 55 -6.07 -13.54 -0.01
C PRO A 55 -5.01 -14.28 0.83
N LEU A 56 -3.75 -13.93 0.67
CA LEU A 56 -2.67 -14.58 1.39
C LEU A 56 -2.73 -14.27 2.90
N GLY A 57 -3.04 -13.03 3.28
CA GLY A 57 -3.24 -12.64 4.67
C GLY A 57 -4.40 -13.39 5.32
N ILE A 58 -5.54 -13.50 4.66
CA ILE A 58 -6.68 -14.27 5.15
C ILE A 58 -6.31 -15.75 5.32
N LEU A 59 -5.60 -16.35 4.36
CA LEU A 59 -5.15 -17.74 4.45
C LEU A 59 -4.16 -17.95 5.59
N CYS A 60 -3.23 -17.04 5.81
CA CYS A 60 -2.30 -17.07 6.94
C CYS A 60 -3.04 -16.91 8.28
N GLY A 61 -4.03 -16.03 8.36
CA GLY A 61 -4.83 -15.86 9.57
C GLY A 61 -5.69 -17.06 9.92
N PHE A 62 -6.21 -17.74 8.91
CA PHE A 62 -7.08 -18.92 9.09
C PHE A 62 -6.33 -20.23 9.29
N SER A 63 -5.15 -20.40 8.69
CA SER A 63 -4.41 -21.67 8.67
C SER A 63 -3.03 -21.53 9.29
N ASN A 64 -2.81 -22.18 10.45
CA ASN A 64 -1.51 -22.20 11.12
C ASN A 64 -0.38 -22.79 10.24
N LYS A 65 -0.68 -23.73 9.35
CA LYS A 65 0.33 -24.31 8.44
C LYS A 65 0.83 -23.30 7.42
N ILE A 66 -0.09 -22.52 6.84
CA ILE A 66 0.25 -21.47 5.87
C ILE A 66 0.98 -20.34 6.59
N SER A 67 0.50 -19.95 7.77
CA SER A 67 1.12 -18.96 8.62
C SER A 67 2.59 -19.29 8.93
N GLN A 68 2.85 -20.48 9.46
CA GLN A 68 4.21 -20.92 9.82
C GLN A 68 5.17 -20.97 8.63
N LEU A 69 4.67 -21.22 7.42
CA LEU A 69 5.48 -21.22 6.21
C LEU A 69 5.72 -19.81 5.67
N THR A 70 4.70 -18.95 5.70
CA THR A 70 4.70 -17.67 4.99
C THR A 70 5.18 -16.51 5.87
N GLU A 71 4.75 -16.46 7.14
CA GLU A 71 5.01 -15.30 8.00
C GLU A 71 6.48 -15.05 8.30
N PRO A 72 7.33 -16.05 8.59
CA PRO A 72 8.75 -15.78 8.82
C PRO A 72 9.42 -15.13 7.60
N PHE A 73 9.02 -15.55 6.39
CA PHE A 73 9.51 -14.97 5.16
C PHE A 73 9.01 -13.54 4.96
N VAL A 74 7.71 -13.32 5.13
CA VAL A 74 7.09 -11.99 5.02
C VAL A 74 7.63 -11.03 6.06
N GLU A 75 7.85 -11.49 7.29
CA GLU A 75 8.47 -10.68 8.36
C GLU A 75 9.89 -10.26 8.01
N PHE A 76 10.70 -11.14 7.45
CA PHE A 76 12.03 -10.79 7.00
C PHE A 76 11.99 -9.66 5.96
N PHE A 77 11.15 -9.78 4.93
CA PHE A 77 11.07 -8.78 3.86
C PHE A 77 10.48 -7.44 4.31
N ARG A 78 9.54 -7.42 5.25
CA ARG A 78 8.95 -6.15 5.72
C ARG A 78 9.94 -5.26 6.49
N TYR A 79 11.01 -5.85 7.09
CA TYR A 79 12.06 -5.07 7.76
C TYR A 79 13.05 -4.45 6.77
N LEU A 80 13.06 -4.90 5.52
CA LEU A 80 13.87 -4.28 4.50
C LEU A 80 13.21 -2.97 4.05
N PRO A 81 13.96 -1.85 4.08
CA PRO A 81 13.41 -0.57 3.63
C PRO A 81 13.08 -0.63 2.14
N ALA A 82 11.79 -0.52 1.77
CA ALA A 82 11.35 -0.56 0.38
C ALA A 82 12.14 0.42 -0.54
N PRO A 83 12.52 1.62 -0.08
CA PRO A 83 13.37 2.52 -0.85
C PRO A 83 14.74 1.97 -1.23
N ALA A 84 15.29 1.04 -0.45
CA ALA A 84 16.58 0.43 -0.78
C ALA A 84 16.54 -0.38 -2.09
N PHE A 85 15.36 -0.85 -2.47
CA PHE A 85 15.14 -1.52 -3.77
C PHE A 85 15.00 -0.55 -4.94
N GLY A 86 14.98 0.77 -4.69
CA GLY A 86 14.72 1.78 -5.72
C GLY A 86 15.73 1.74 -6.87
N ALA A 87 17.01 1.75 -6.56
CA ALA A 87 18.06 1.67 -7.58
C ALA A 87 18.00 0.37 -8.39
N LEU A 88 17.72 -0.77 -7.73
CA LEU A 88 17.55 -2.06 -8.38
C LEU A 88 16.29 -2.07 -9.26
N ALA A 89 15.19 -1.51 -8.78
CA ALA A 89 13.96 -1.40 -9.56
C ALA A 89 14.16 -0.56 -10.83
N VAL A 90 14.85 0.58 -10.72
CA VAL A 90 15.19 1.40 -11.90
C VAL A 90 16.14 0.67 -12.86
N ALA A 91 17.12 -0.05 -12.32
CA ALA A 91 18.07 -0.82 -13.17
C ALA A 91 17.38 -1.93 -13.97
N ILE A 92 16.34 -2.57 -13.41
CA ILE A 92 15.64 -3.69 -14.06
C ILE A 92 14.46 -3.18 -14.93
N LEU A 93 13.68 -2.21 -14.43
CA LEU A 93 12.44 -1.77 -15.05
C LEU A 93 12.58 -0.50 -15.89
N GLY A 94 13.76 0.14 -15.85
CA GLY A 94 14.02 1.38 -16.58
C GLY A 94 13.50 2.63 -15.86
N ILE A 95 13.67 3.79 -16.51
CA ILE A 95 13.24 5.10 -15.97
C ILE A 95 11.82 5.37 -16.46
N ASN A 96 10.83 4.84 -15.77
CA ASN A 96 9.41 5.02 -16.06
C ASN A 96 8.60 4.88 -14.75
N ASP A 97 7.28 4.69 -14.83
CA ASP A 97 6.43 4.52 -13.65
C ASP A 97 6.52 3.13 -12.99
N ALA A 98 7.03 2.11 -13.72
CA ALA A 98 7.10 0.75 -13.21
C ALA A 98 7.97 0.60 -11.93
N PRO A 99 9.15 1.22 -11.81
CA PRO A 99 9.90 1.23 -10.56
C PRO A 99 9.13 1.84 -9.38
N LYS A 100 8.38 2.93 -9.61
CA LYS A 100 7.56 3.56 -8.56
C LYS A 100 6.49 2.57 -8.05
N ILE A 101 5.77 1.96 -8.98
CA ILE A 101 4.77 0.93 -8.66
C ILE A 101 5.42 -0.23 -7.89
N ALA A 102 6.57 -0.73 -8.35
CA ALA A 102 7.27 -1.83 -7.70
C ALA A 102 7.67 -1.52 -6.25
N ILE A 103 8.22 -0.32 -6.00
CA ILE A 103 8.61 0.12 -4.65
C ILE A 103 7.39 0.18 -3.72
N ILE A 104 6.28 0.77 -4.20
CA ILE A 104 5.04 0.86 -3.42
C ILE A 104 4.46 -0.53 -3.15
N VAL A 105 4.45 -1.42 -4.16
CA VAL A 105 3.99 -2.80 -3.99
C VAL A 105 4.83 -3.54 -2.95
N ILE A 106 6.16 -3.50 -3.06
CA ILE A 106 7.06 -4.15 -2.09
C ILE A 106 6.82 -3.61 -0.68
N GLY A 107 6.72 -2.28 -0.53
CA GLY A 107 6.52 -1.64 0.77
C GLY A 107 5.17 -1.96 1.41
N THR A 108 4.12 -2.15 0.63
CA THR A 108 2.75 -2.37 1.14
C THR A 108 2.38 -3.84 1.25
N LEU A 109 2.80 -4.70 0.32
CA LEU A 109 2.39 -6.11 0.23
C LEU A 109 2.70 -6.91 1.51
N PHE A 110 3.95 -6.89 1.94
CA PHE A 110 4.38 -7.67 3.11
C PHE A 110 3.69 -7.21 4.39
N GLN A 111 3.53 -5.91 4.55
CA GLN A 111 2.82 -5.33 5.67
C GLN A 111 1.33 -5.68 5.65
N GLN A 112 0.73 -5.66 4.47
CA GLN A 112 -0.67 -5.99 4.25
C GLN A 112 -0.97 -7.45 4.61
N ILE A 113 -0.13 -8.40 4.20
CA ILE A 113 -0.27 -9.81 4.55
C ILE A 113 -0.33 -10.01 6.06
N LEU A 114 0.59 -9.41 6.81
CA LEU A 114 0.67 -9.60 8.27
C LEU A 114 -0.48 -8.94 9.01
N ILE A 115 -0.86 -7.73 8.62
CA ILE A 115 -1.98 -7.02 9.26
C ILE A 115 -3.27 -7.79 9.02
N ILE A 116 -3.56 -8.20 7.79
CA ILE A 116 -4.77 -8.95 7.46
C ILE A 116 -4.77 -10.34 8.10
N ALA A 117 -3.61 -11.01 8.22
CA ALA A 117 -3.50 -12.26 8.95
C ALA A 117 -3.89 -12.09 10.43
N ASN A 118 -3.39 -11.04 11.08
CA ASN A 118 -3.74 -10.72 12.45
C ASN A 118 -5.23 -10.41 12.61
N THR A 119 -5.79 -9.57 11.76
CA THR A 119 -7.22 -9.23 11.75
C THR A 119 -8.09 -10.47 11.55
N THR A 120 -7.70 -11.37 10.65
CA THR A 120 -8.41 -12.63 10.43
C THR A 120 -8.35 -13.56 11.66
N ARG A 121 -7.25 -13.58 12.41
CA ARG A 121 -7.13 -14.35 13.67
C ARG A 121 -7.98 -13.81 14.80
N MET A 122 -8.33 -12.53 14.76
CA MET A 122 -9.16 -11.86 15.77
C MET A 122 -10.65 -12.18 15.64
N VAL A 123 -11.07 -12.87 14.57
CA VAL A 123 -12.46 -13.32 14.41
C VAL A 123 -12.85 -14.23 15.59
N ASP A 124 -14.01 -13.95 16.18
CA ASP A 124 -14.50 -14.68 17.33
C ASP A 124 -14.59 -16.20 17.06
N ARG A 125 -13.92 -16.97 17.90
CA ARG A 125 -13.92 -18.44 17.81
C ARG A 125 -15.32 -19.01 18.00
N GLY A 126 -16.17 -18.37 18.81
CA GLY A 126 -17.55 -18.77 18.99
C GLY A 126 -18.36 -18.79 17.70
N LEU A 127 -18.11 -17.82 16.80
CA LEU A 127 -18.72 -17.81 15.47
C LEU A 127 -18.27 -19.00 14.61
N ILE A 128 -16.99 -19.35 14.70
CA ILE A 128 -16.42 -20.46 13.93
C ILE A 128 -16.96 -21.81 14.46
N GLU A 129 -17.03 -21.95 15.79
CA GLU A 129 -17.57 -23.16 16.45
C GLU A 129 -19.06 -23.32 16.17
N ALA A 130 -19.84 -22.23 16.25
CA ALA A 130 -21.25 -22.24 15.85
C ALA A 130 -21.42 -22.67 14.38
N GLY A 131 -20.56 -22.19 13.49
CA GLY A 131 -20.54 -22.65 12.11
C GLY A 131 -20.33 -24.18 12.00
N TYR A 132 -19.40 -24.74 12.75
CA TYR A 132 -19.14 -26.19 12.76
C TYR A 132 -20.31 -27.00 13.31
N THR A 133 -20.98 -26.52 14.36
CA THR A 133 -22.18 -27.18 14.90
C THR A 133 -23.34 -27.20 13.89
N LEU A 134 -23.40 -26.22 13.01
CA LEU A 134 -24.35 -26.14 11.89
C LEU A 134 -23.92 -26.96 10.66
N GLY A 135 -22.84 -27.75 10.76
CA GLY A 135 -22.40 -28.67 9.71
C GLY A 135 -21.48 -28.04 8.65
N THR A 136 -20.87 -26.88 8.93
CA THR A 136 -19.86 -26.35 8.01
C THR A 136 -18.53 -27.11 8.14
N HIS A 137 -17.86 -27.37 7.03
CA HIS A 137 -16.46 -27.82 7.02
C HIS A 137 -15.49 -26.62 6.89
N LYS A 138 -14.20 -26.86 7.10
CA LYS A 138 -13.17 -25.80 7.14
C LYS A 138 -13.26 -24.79 6.00
N ALA A 139 -13.30 -25.24 4.74
CA ALA A 139 -13.36 -24.33 3.60
C ALA A 139 -14.67 -23.52 3.60
N LYS A 140 -15.81 -24.14 3.90
CA LYS A 140 -17.09 -23.46 3.97
C LYS A 140 -17.13 -22.46 5.12
N SER A 141 -16.53 -22.79 6.27
CA SER A 141 -16.36 -21.86 7.40
C SER A 141 -15.53 -20.64 7.03
N LEU A 142 -14.45 -20.81 6.26
CA LEU A 142 -13.64 -19.70 5.78
C LEU A 142 -14.47 -18.70 4.97
N PHE A 143 -15.18 -19.15 3.95
CA PHE A 143 -15.91 -18.27 3.04
C PHE A 143 -17.21 -17.70 3.60
N HIS A 144 -17.91 -18.43 4.47
CA HIS A 144 -19.25 -18.03 4.95
C HIS A 144 -19.24 -17.45 6.38
N VAL A 145 -18.19 -17.68 7.15
CA VAL A 145 -18.09 -17.17 8.52
C VAL A 145 -16.91 -16.23 8.68
N VAL A 146 -15.68 -16.70 8.42
CA VAL A 146 -14.47 -15.95 8.74
C VAL A 146 -14.33 -14.72 7.85
N ILE A 147 -14.42 -14.85 6.53
CA ILE A 147 -14.27 -13.71 5.61
C ILE A 147 -15.34 -12.65 5.87
N PRO A 148 -16.64 -12.95 5.93
CA PRO A 148 -17.64 -11.94 6.22
C PRO A 148 -17.47 -11.27 7.59
N ALA A 149 -17.06 -12.01 8.61
CA ALA A 149 -16.81 -11.47 9.94
C ALA A 149 -15.58 -10.57 10.00
N ALA A 150 -14.51 -10.90 9.27
CA ALA A 150 -13.27 -10.12 9.23
C ALA A 150 -13.36 -8.89 8.29
N LEU A 151 -14.27 -8.89 7.32
CA LEU A 151 -14.32 -7.90 6.25
C LEU A 151 -14.37 -6.44 6.71
N PRO A 152 -15.16 -6.05 7.73
CA PRO A 152 -15.21 -4.68 8.22
C PRO A 152 -13.86 -4.22 8.78
N ASP A 153 -13.17 -5.09 9.51
CA ASP A 153 -11.87 -4.79 10.10
C ASP A 153 -10.77 -4.77 9.03
N ILE A 154 -10.80 -5.69 8.07
CA ILE A 154 -9.91 -5.67 6.89
C ILE A 154 -10.06 -4.34 6.13
N TYR A 155 -11.28 -3.85 5.93
CA TYR A 155 -11.52 -2.56 5.27
C TYR A 155 -10.92 -1.39 6.06
N ARG A 156 -11.03 -1.42 7.40
CA ARG A 156 -10.39 -0.43 8.28
C ARG A 156 -8.86 -0.45 8.13
N ASP A 157 -8.26 -1.64 8.09
CA ASP A 157 -6.82 -1.82 7.96
C ASP A 157 -6.31 -1.36 6.58
N LEU A 158 -7.04 -1.67 5.51
CA LEU A 158 -6.70 -1.21 4.16
C LEU A 158 -6.66 0.32 4.06
N ARG A 159 -7.50 1.03 4.79
CA ARG A 159 -7.47 2.49 4.85
C ARG A 159 -6.16 3.01 5.43
N VAL A 160 -5.66 2.40 6.51
CA VAL A 160 -4.38 2.76 7.13
C VAL A 160 -3.22 2.42 6.20
N LEU A 161 -3.26 1.25 5.58
CA LEU A 161 -2.24 0.79 4.64
C LEU A 161 -2.15 1.65 3.37
N LEU A 162 -3.28 2.16 2.91
CA LEU A 162 -3.31 3.12 1.80
C LEU A 162 -2.59 4.42 2.18
N GLY A 163 -2.70 4.87 3.43
CA GLY A 163 -1.92 5.99 3.94
C GLY A 163 -0.41 5.75 3.86
N TRP A 164 0.05 4.54 4.17
CA TRP A 164 1.47 4.18 4.02
C TRP A 164 1.93 4.12 2.57
N ALA A 165 1.06 3.68 1.65
CA ALA A 165 1.36 3.68 0.22
C ALA A 165 1.70 5.09 -0.30
N TRP A 166 1.04 6.13 0.21
CA TRP A 166 1.40 7.53 -0.08
C TRP A 166 2.79 7.92 0.39
N THR A 167 3.21 7.42 1.55
CA THR A 167 4.57 7.66 2.05
C THR A 167 5.63 7.04 1.13
N TYR A 168 5.38 5.81 0.65
CA TYR A 168 6.27 5.16 -0.30
C TYR A 168 6.29 5.85 -1.67
N LEU A 169 5.19 6.47 -2.10
CA LEU A 169 5.15 7.27 -3.31
C LEU A 169 6.18 8.42 -3.24
N ILE A 170 6.14 9.22 -2.15
CA ILE A 170 7.04 10.36 -1.98
C ILE A 170 8.50 9.91 -2.15
N VAL A 171 8.87 8.80 -1.51
CA VAL A 171 10.23 8.28 -1.62
C VAL A 171 10.54 7.74 -3.01
N SER A 172 9.59 7.07 -3.65
CA SER A 172 9.78 6.52 -5.00
C SER A 172 9.93 7.61 -6.07
N GLU A 173 9.27 8.75 -5.90
CA GLU A 173 9.40 9.90 -6.80
C GLU A 173 10.74 10.63 -6.66
N LEU A 174 11.42 10.53 -5.51
CA LEU A 174 12.77 11.07 -5.30
C LEU A 174 13.88 10.23 -5.96
N ILE A 175 13.58 8.98 -6.33
CA ILE A 175 14.56 8.03 -6.88
C ILE A 175 14.52 8.04 -8.42
N GLY A 176 14.99 9.14 -9.03
CA GLY A 176 15.33 9.15 -10.46
C GLY A 176 14.16 9.20 -11.44
N THR A 177 13.07 9.89 -11.12
CA THR A 177 11.92 10.04 -12.00
C THR A 177 11.76 11.48 -12.48
N THR A 178 11.25 11.64 -13.70
CA THR A 178 11.03 12.95 -14.36
C THR A 178 9.57 13.42 -14.25
N THR A 179 8.73 12.73 -13.47
CA THR A 179 7.30 13.03 -13.34
C THR A 179 6.79 12.68 -11.93
N GLY A 180 5.88 13.49 -11.39
CA GLY A 180 5.23 13.27 -10.09
C GLY A 180 5.00 14.56 -9.31
N ILE A 181 4.37 14.46 -8.12
CA ILE A 181 4.07 15.62 -7.26
C ILE A 181 5.34 16.19 -6.62
N THR A 182 6.32 15.36 -6.37
CA THR A 182 7.56 15.72 -5.66
C THR A 182 8.70 16.11 -6.60
N TRP A 183 8.46 16.09 -7.89
CA TRP A 183 9.41 16.52 -8.93
C TRP A 183 9.17 17.98 -9.36
#